data_bc9d13f5c1bf1441fa9a1136f30d2fcd
#
_entry.id   bc9d13f5c1bf1441fa9a1136f30d2fcd
#
_cell.length_a   1.000
_cell.length_b   1.000
_cell.length_c   1.000
_cell.angle_alpha   90.00
_cell.angle_beta   90.00
_cell.angle_gamma   90.00
#
_symmetry.space_group_name_H-M   'P 1'
#
loop_
_entity.id
_entity.type
_entity.pdbx_description
1 polymer ?
#
loop_
_entity_poly.entity_id
_entity_poly.type
_entity_poly.pdbx_seq_one_letter_code
_entity_poly.pdbx_strand_id
1 'polypeptide(L)'
;MKKRLIISLLFVMTVAGCKAPTKPAMTDDTLVTHEVNGVTLTHRNAVSPPAEFTPVNASYRALYPASLMTRPDFSCKVVRTLETGKTYEVLGQVEHFWMALADEGKDELIGYVPMRAVVKADQYEATIRKPSVRPKARKKATCVNVDGSGKACKDNNNGTWILD
;
A
#
# COMPACT_ATOMS: atom_id res chain seq x y z
N MET A 1 -43.13 13.08 82.91
CA MET A 1 -42.64 11.91 82.20
C MET A 1 -42.58 12.29 80.70
N LYS A 2 -41.33 12.53 80.17
CA LYS A 2 -41.15 13.12 78.86
C LYS A 2 -40.84 11.99 77.85
N LYS A 3 -41.75 11.71 76.93
CA LYS A 3 -41.54 10.71 75.87
C LYS A 3 -40.69 11.39 74.79
N ARG A 4 -39.46 10.92 74.58
CA ARG A 4 -38.56 11.30 73.51
C ARG A 4 -38.91 10.51 72.26
N LEU A 5 -39.47 11.17 71.26
CA LEU A 5 -39.72 10.63 69.93
C LEU A 5 -38.42 10.72 69.13
N ILE A 6 -37.78 9.61 68.85
CA ILE A 6 -36.59 9.55 67.96
C ILE A 6 -37.10 9.33 66.55
N ILE A 7 -37.09 10.40 65.73
CA ILE A 7 -37.37 10.29 64.30
C ILE A 7 -36.07 9.86 63.62
N SER A 8 -36.04 8.59 63.22
CA SER A 8 -34.95 8.04 62.42
C SER A 8 -35.12 8.44 60.96
N LEU A 9 -34.32 9.41 60.50
CA LEU A 9 -34.34 9.89 59.13
C LEU A 9 -33.50 8.93 58.26
N LEU A 10 -34.18 8.03 57.57
CA LEU A 10 -33.56 7.15 56.57
C LEU A 10 -33.16 7.97 55.32
N PHE A 11 -31.88 8.31 55.20
CA PHE A 11 -31.31 8.99 54.07
C PHE A 11 -31.02 7.94 52.95
N VAL A 12 -31.95 7.80 52.01
CA VAL A 12 -31.78 6.94 50.84
C VAL A 12 -30.87 7.67 49.85
N MET A 13 -29.58 7.32 49.81
CA MET A 13 -28.66 7.76 48.78
C MET A 13 -28.97 7.00 47.48
N THR A 14 -29.70 7.65 46.57
CA THR A 14 -29.81 7.20 45.17
C THR A 14 -28.52 7.50 44.46
N VAL A 15 -27.67 6.50 44.24
CA VAL A 15 -26.50 6.57 43.41
C VAL A 15 -26.99 6.59 41.95
N ALA A 16 -27.18 7.78 41.38
CA ALA A 16 -27.37 7.96 39.94
C ALA A 16 -26.05 7.59 39.28
N GLY A 17 -25.89 6.33 38.87
CA GLY A 17 -24.79 5.87 38.07
C GLY A 17 -24.81 6.56 36.72
N CYS A 18 -24.00 7.62 36.53
CA CYS A 18 -23.70 8.16 35.23
C CYS A 18 -23.00 7.07 34.41
N LYS A 19 -23.77 6.39 33.55
CA LYS A 19 -23.22 5.53 32.54
C LYS A 19 -22.43 6.42 31.58
N ALA A 20 -21.09 6.43 31.69
CA ALA A 20 -20.23 7.12 30.76
C ALA A 20 -20.61 6.67 29.35
N PRO A 21 -20.73 7.59 28.34
CA PRO A 21 -21.00 7.20 26.98
C PRO A 21 -19.86 6.28 26.52
N THR A 22 -20.19 5.01 26.28
CA THR A 22 -19.25 4.07 25.67
C THR A 22 -18.91 4.64 24.30
N LYS A 23 -17.63 5.03 24.10
CA LYS A 23 -17.11 5.35 22.76
C LYS A 23 -17.54 4.23 21.83
N PRO A 24 -18.17 4.54 20.67
CA PRO A 24 -18.53 3.49 19.71
C PRO A 24 -17.25 2.73 19.35
N ALA A 25 -17.33 1.40 19.34
CA ALA A 25 -16.22 0.55 18.98
C ALA A 25 -15.80 0.92 17.54
N MET A 26 -14.53 1.28 17.35
CA MET A 26 -13.99 1.56 16.03
C MET A 26 -14.00 0.24 15.23
N THR A 27 -14.71 0.24 14.11
CA THR A 27 -14.70 -0.85 13.13
C THR A 27 -13.62 -0.60 12.07
N ASP A 28 -13.27 -1.61 11.28
CA ASP A 28 -12.31 -1.50 10.17
C ASP A 28 -12.72 -0.40 9.16
N ASP A 29 -14.01 -0.14 9.00
CA ASP A 29 -14.58 0.85 8.08
C ASP A 29 -14.70 2.26 8.68
N THR A 30 -14.39 2.43 9.97
CA THR A 30 -14.46 3.76 10.61
C THR A 30 -13.41 4.68 9.97
N LEU A 31 -13.83 5.86 9.50
CA LEU A 31 -12.92 6.88 9.00
C LEU A 31 -12.17 7.52 10.16
N VAL A 32 -10.87 7.58 10.04
CA VAL A 32 -9.95 8.22 10.98
C VAL A 32 -9.04 9.18 10.24
N THR A 33 -8.52 10.14 10.95
CA THR A 33 -7.64 11.17 10.40
C THR A 33 -6.31 11.16 11.15
N HIS A 34 -5.22 11.15 10.40
CA HIS A 34 -3.86 11.24 10.93
C HIS A 34 -3.07 12.33 10.22
N GLU A 35 -2.18 12.98 10.93
CA GLU A 35 -1.24 13.94 10.38
C GLU A 35 0.12 13.27 10.21
N VAL A 36 0.66 13.32 8.97
CA VAL A 36 1.97 12.77 8.63
C VAL A 36 2.74 13.84 7.85
N ASN A 37 3.89 14.25 8.35
CA ASN A 37 4.74 15.30 7.76
C ASN A 37 3.97 16.61 7.46
N GLY A 38 3.03 17.02 8.33
CA GLY A 38 2.22 18.22 8.17
C GLY A 38 1.05 18.07 7.18
N VAL A 39 0.81 16.88 6.65
CA VAL A 39 -0.33 16.57 5.77
C VAL A 39 -1.36 15.74 6.52
N THR A 40 -2.60 16.19 6.47
CA THR A 40 -3.74 15.48 7.06
C THR A 40 -4.22 14.41 6.09
N LEU A 41 -4.16 13.13 6.51
CA LEU A 41 -4.65 11.99 5.75
C LEU A 41 -5.91 11.43 6.40
N THR A 42 -6.99 11.32 5.64
CA THR A 42 -8.22 10.62 6.04
C THR A 42 -8.20 9.21 5.46
N HIS A 43 -8.38 8.21 6.30
CA HIS A 43 -8.35 6.81 5.86
C HIS A 43 -9.28 5.95 6.72
N ARG A 44 -9.58 4.74 6.25
CA ARG A 44 -10.28 3.75 7.08
C ARG A 44 -9.35 3.19 8.16
N ASN A 45 -9.91 2.84 9.29
CA ASN A 45 -9.16 2.28 10.42
C ASN A 45 -8.39 1.00 10.06
N ALA A 46 -8.86 0.25 9.06
CA ALA A 46 -8.15 -0.93 8.53
C ALA A 46 -6.84 -0.58 7.79
N VAL A 47 -6.66 0.65 7.33
CA VAL A 47 -5.46 1.14 6.64
C VAL A 47 -4.62 1.92 7.63
N SER A 48 -3.36 1.55 7.79
CA SER A 48 -2.46 2.26 8.71
C SER A 48 -1.85 3.49 8.03
N PRO A 49 -1.67 4.60 8.74
CA PRO A 49 -0.95 5.76 8.20
C PRO A 49 0.51 5.38 7.88
N PRO A 50 1.15 6.00 6.87
CA PRO A 50 2.54 5.77 6.54
C PRO A 50 3.48 6.45 7.53
N ALA A 51 4.75 6.04 7.56
CA ALA A 51 5.78 6.69 8.38
C ALA A 51 6.28 7.99 7.73
N GLU A 52 6.36 8.01 6.40
CA GLU A 52 6.80 9.15 5.60
C GLU A 52 5.77 9.44 4.50
N PHE A 53 5.53 10.72 4.21
CA PHE A 53 4.58 11.12 3.17
C PHE A 53 5.11 12.33 2.40
N THR A 54 5.22 12.18 1.08
CA THR A 54 5.54 13.26 0.15
C THR A 54 4.35 13.46 -0.79
N PRO A 55 3.63 14.60 -0.74
CA PRO A 55 2.46 14.83 -1.57
C PRO A 55 2.77 14.77 -3.07
N VAL A 56 1.89 14.12 -3.84
CA VAL A 56 1.94 14.05 -5.31
C VAL A 56 0.68 14.63 -5.92
N ASN A 57 -0.50 14.28 -5.38
CA ASN A 57 -1.82 14.78 -5.78
C ASN A 57 -2.03 14.79 -7.30
N ALA A 58 -1.96 13.62 -7.91
CA ALA A 58 -2.07 13.48 -9.36
C ALA A 58 -2.78 12.17 -9.74
N SER A 59 -3.44 12.20 -10.91
CA SER A 59 -4.14 11.04 -11.45
C SER A 59 -3.20 10.04 -12.09
N TYR A 60 -3.32 8.78 -11.69
CA TYR A 60 -2.53 7.65 -12.18
C TYR A 60 -3.45 6.53 -12.66
N ARG A 61 -2.95 5.68 -13.55
CA ARG A 61 -3.67 4.48 -14.02
C ARG A 61 -2.91 3.21 -13.66
N ALA A 62 -3.64 2.18 -13.27
CA ALA A 62 -3.07 0.89 -12.92
C ALA A 62 -2.55 0.17 -14.17
N LEU A 63 -1.30 -0.28 -14.14
CA LEU A 63 -0.66 -1.02 -15.24
C LEU A 63 -1.06 -2.50 -15.25
N TYR A 64 -1.33 -3.07 -14.10
CA TYR A 64 -1.72 -4.47 -13.93
C TYR A 64 -2.56 -4.64 -12.64
N PRO A 65 -3.20 -5.80 -12.43
CA PRO A 65 -4.00 -6.04 -11.23
C PRO A 65 -3.08 -6.24 -10.01
N ALA A 66 -2.58 -5.12 -9.46
CA ALA A 66 -1.75 -5.11 -8.25
C ALA A 66 -2.61 -5.18 -6.99
N SER A 67 -2.10 -5.84 -5.94
CA SER A 67 -2.73 -5.84 -4.63
C SER A 67 -2.56 -4.50 -3.94
N LEU A 68 -3.67 -3.90 -3.52
CA LEU A 68 -3.72 -2.72 -2.66
C LEU A 68 -3.57 -3.17 -1.21
N MET A 69 -2.53 -2.71 -0.54
CA MET A 69 -2.14 -3.16 0.80
C MET A 69 -2.58 -2.19 1.88
N THR A 70 -2.78 -2.69 3.10
CA THR A 70 -3.12 -1.85 4.27
C THR A 70 -1.95 -1.02 4.80
N ARG A 71 -0.71 -1.38 4.45
CA ARG A 71 0.55 -0.66 4.74
C ARG A 71 1.49 -0.80 3.56
N PRO A 72 2.53 0.05 3.43
CA PRO A 72 3.52 -0.03 2.35
C PRO A 72 4.49 -1.22 2.52
N ASP A 73 3.94 -2.43 2.60
CA ASP A 73 4.66 -3.69 2.80
C ASP A 73 3.87 -4.86 2.17
N PHE A 74 4.57 -5.77 1.49
CA PHE A 74 3.98 -6.95 0.86
C PHE A 74 3.49 -8.02 1.84
N SER A 75 3.95 -8.01 3.09
CA SER A 75 3.52 -8.97 4.12
C SER A 75 2.19 -8.61 4.77
N CYS A 76 1.61 -7.45 4.42
CA CYS A 76 0.40 -6.95 5.04
C CYS A 76 -0.88 -7.48 4.40
N LYS A 77 -2.02 -7.19 5.02
CA LYS A 77 -3.35 -7.56 4.52
C LYS A 77 -3.65 -6.82 3.21
N VAL A 78 -4.21 -7.54 2.24
CA VAL A 78 -4.72 -6.97 1.00
C VAL A 78 -6.09 -6.36 1.26
N VAL A 79 -6.29 -5.11 0.86
CA VAL A 79 -7.60 -4.42 0.88
C VAL A 79 -8.44 -4.88 -0.31
N ARG A 80 -7.89 -4.73 -1.52
CA ARG A 80 -8.49 -5.16 -2.79
C ARG A 80 -7.41 -5.23 -3.87
N THR A 81 -7.78 -5.70 -5.05
CA THR A 81 -6.93 -5.67 -6.25
C THR A 81 -7.30 -4.48 -7.12
N LEU A 82 -6.30 -3.80 -7.70
CA LEU A 82 -6.52 -2.74 -8.67
C LEU A 82 -7.07 -3.30 -9.99
N GLU A 83 -7.89 -2.51 -10.66
CA GLU A 83 -8.37 -2.80 -12.00
C GLU A 83 -7.42 -2.20 -13.04
N THR A 84 -6.88 -3.04 -13.94
CA THR A 84 -5.95 -2.59 -14.99
C THR A 84 -6.59 -1.48 -15.85
N GLY A 85 -5.86 -0.40 -16.05
CA GLY A 85 -6.29 0.75 -16.84
C GLY A 85 -7.24 1.72 -16.13
N LYS A 86 -7.76 1.38 -14.95
CA LYS A 86 -8.58 2.28 -14.15
C LYS A 86 -7.77 3.40 -13.56
N THR A 87 -8.38 4.57 -13.47
CA THR A 87 -7.79 5.78 -12.86
C THR A 87 -7.94 5.74 -11.35
N TYR A 88 -6.90 6.19 -10.66
CA TYR A 88 -6.82 6.39 -9.22
C TYR A 88 -6.11 7.70 -8.94
N GLU A 89 -6.38 8.32 -7.81
CA GLU A 89 -5.62 9.47 -7.34
C GLU A 89 -4.44 8.98 -6.50
N VAL A 90 -3.22 9.38 -6.85
CA VAL A 90 -2.04 9.21 -6.01
C VAL A 90 -1.95 10.42 -5.10
N LEU A 91 -2.26 10.23 -3.82
CA LEU A 91 -2.19 11.27 -2.80
C LEU A 91 -0.73 11.65 -2.55
N GLY A 92 0.15 10.66 -2.46
CA GLY A 92 1.57 10.88 -2.21
C GLY A 92 2.41 9.63 -2.39
N GLN A 93 3.72 9.87 -2.38
CA GLN A 93 4.72 8.82 -2.26
C GLN A 93 5.04 8.62 -0.79
N VAL A 94 5.19 7.36 -0.39
CA VAL A 94 5.53 6.95 0.97
C VAL A 94 6.83 6.13 0.97
N GLU A 95 7.23 5.67 2.14
CA GLU A 95 8.44 4.87 2.32
C GLU A 95 8.56 3.71 1.32
N HIS A 96 9.78 3.27 1.04
CA HIS A 96 10.12 2.12 0.17
C HIS A 96 9.57 2.22 -1.27
N PHE A 97 9.37 3.43 -1.81
CA PHE A 97 8.81 3.66 -3.14
C PHE A 97 7.39 3.09 -3.33
N TRP A 98 6.57 3.19 -2.31
CA TRP A 98 5.14 2.91 -2.40
C TRP A 98 4.36 4.19 -2.67
N MET A 99 3.16 4.01 -3.23
CA MET A 99 2.21 5.08 -3.52
C MET A 99 0.97 4.92 -2.67
N ALA A 100 0.56 6.01 -2.02
CA ALA A 100 -0.70 6.12 -1.29
C ALA A 100 -1.81 6.47 -2.27
N LEU A 101 -2.83 5.62 -2.38
CA LEU A 101 -3.90 5.75 -3.36
C LEU A 101 -5.22 6.17 -2.73
N ALA A 102 -5.98 6.93 -3.49
CA ALA A 102 -7.42 7.18 -3.32
C ALA A 102 -8.19 6.72 -4.57
N ASP A 103 -9.50 6.57 -4.44
CA ASP A 103 -10.37 6.40 -5.61
C ASP A 103 -10.42 7.71 -6.41
N GLU A 104 -10.71 7.61 -7.71
CA GLU A 104 -10.82 8.74 -8.62
C GLU A 104 -11.76 9.83 -8.07
N GLY A 105 -11.24 11.06 -8.00
CA GLY A 105 -11.95 12.22 -7.48
C GLY A 105 -12.17 12.24 -5.96
N LYS A 106 -11.44 11.40 -5.20
CA LYS A 106 -11.47 11.36 -3.75
C LYS A 106 -10.08 11.60 -3.16
N ASP A 107 -10.05 12.03 -1.91
CA ASP A 107 -8.87 12.27 -1.09
C ASP A 107 -8.74 11.28 0.10
N GLU A 108 -9.68 10.31 0.19
CA GLU A 108 -9.64 9.23 1.18
C GLU A 108 -8.58 8.21 0.81
N LEU A 109 -7.57 8.03 1.65
CA LEU A 109 -6.55 7.00 1.48
C LEU A 109 -7.18 5.60 1.61
N ILE A 110 -7.16 4.84 0.51
CA ILE A 110 -7.71 3.48 0.45
C ILE A 110 -6.67 2.38 0.64
N GLY A 111 -5.37 2.72 0.54
CA GLY A 111 -4.26 1.80 0.72
C GLY A 111 -3.04 2.15 -0.10
N TYR A 112 -2.12 1.21 -0.21
CA TYR A 112 -0.80 1.40 -0.80
C TYR A 112 -0.50 0.39 -1.89
N VAL A 113 0.22 0.83 -2.93
CA VAL A 113 0.74 -0.04 -3.98
C VAL A 113 2.20 0.30 -4.29
N PRO A 114 3.00 -0.65 -4.80
CA PRO A 114 4.34 -0.33 -5.29
C PRO A 114 4.27 0.69 -6.44
N MET A 115 5.18 1.65 -6.50
CA MET A 115 5.24 2.66 -7.55
C MET A 115 5.15 2.07 -8.97
N ARG A 116 5.74 0.90 -9.21
CA ARG A 116 5.72 0.21 -10.51
C ARG A 116 4.34 -0.29 -10.94
N ALA A 117 3.34 -0.30 -10.04
CA ALA A 117 1.99 -0.78 -10.34
C ALA A 117 1.13 0.26 -11.05
N VAL A 118 1.54 1.53 -10.97
CA VAL A 118 0.79 2.66 -11.50
C VAL A 118 1.68 3.57 -12.33
N VAL A 119 1.10 4.29 -13.27
CA VAL A 119 1.78 5.28 -14.10
C VAL A 119 0.89 6.52 -14.22
N LYS A 120 1.47 7.69 -14.39
CA LYS A 120 0.70 8.93 -14.64
C LYS A 120 -0.31 8.71 -15.76
N ALA A 121 -1.52 9.21 -15.59
CA ALA A 121 -2.63 8.98 -16.52
C ALA A 121 -2.29 9.41 -17.96
N ASP A 122 -1.56 10.51 -18.13
CA ASP A 122 -1.08 11.04 -19.42
C ASP A 122 -0.03 10.14 -20.10
N GLN A 123 0.72 9.36 -19.33
CA GLN A 123 1.78 8.47 -19.83
C GLN A 123 1.31 7.02 -20.04
N TYR A 124 0.09 6.69 -19.64
CA TYR A 124 -0.42 5.32 -19.66
C TYR A 124 -0.36 4.70 -21.07
N GLU A 125 -0.90 5.39 -22.09
CA GLU A 125 -0.95 4.89 -23.45
C GLU A 125 0.47 4.68 -24.03
N ALA A 126 1.40 5.58 -23.76
CA ALA A 126 2.78 5.43 -24.19
C ALA A 126 3.49 4.27 -23.49
N THR A 127 3.13 4.00 -22.22
CA THR A 127 3.74 2.93 -21.44
C THR A 127 3.26 1.55 -21.89
N ILE A 128 1.97 1.36 -22.16
CA ILE A 128 1.42 0.07 -22.60
C ILE A 128 1.79 -0.25 -24.06
N ARG A 129 2.02 0.76 -24.91
CA ARG A 129 2.44 0.58 -26.32
C ARG A 129 3.92 0.25 -26.47
N LYS A 130 4.76 0.54 -25.48
CA LYS A 130 6.16 0.13 -25.53
C LYS A 130 6.23 -1.39 -25.48
N PRO A 131 6.74 -2.08 -26.54
CA PRO A 131 6.94 -3.51 -26.47
C PRO A 131 7.86 -3.77 -25.28
N SER A 132 7.45 -4.65 -24.38
CA SER A 132 8.33 -5.11 -23.32
C SER A 132 9.49 -5.82 -24.01
N VAL A 133 10.64 -5.17 -24.09
CA VAL A 133 11.86 -5.79 -24.57
C VAL A 133 12.23 -6.86 -23.54
N ARG A 134 11.67 -8.06 -23.72
CA ARG A 134 12.19 -9.22 -22.98
C ARG A 134 13.68 -9.29 -23.31
N PRO A 135 14.58 -9.29 -22.32
CA PRO A 135 15.98 -9.57 -22.58
C PRO A 135 16.01 -10.87 -23.36
N LYS A 136 16.51 -10.81 -24.62
CA LYS A 136 16.70 -12.06 -25.40
C LYS A 136 17.49 -12.97 -24.49
N ALA A 137 16.92 -14.13 -24.15
CA ALA A 137 17.64 -15.14 -23.39
C ALA A 137 18.99 -15.31 -24.09
N ARG A 138 20.08 -15.01 -23.38
CA ARG A 138 21.43 -15.24 -23.91
C ARG A 138 21.46 -16.70 -24.32
N LYS A 139 21.57 -16.95 -25.63
CA LYS A 139 21.77 -18.31 -26.14
C LYS A 139 22.98 -18.84 -25.41
N LYS A 140 22.82 -19.96 -24.71
CA LYS A 140 23.96 -20.63 -24.06
C LYS A 140 25.05 -20.80 -25.11
N ALA A 141 26.25 -20.30 -24.81
CA ALA A 141 27.39 -20.51 -25.68
C ALA A 141 27.59 -22.03 -25.85
N THR A 142 27.72 -22.47 -27.10
CA THR A 142 28.03 -23.84 -27.38
C THR A 142 29.54 -24.02 -27.21
N CYS A 143 29.94 -24.75 -26.18
CA CYS A 143 31.36 -25.00 -25.92
C CYS A 143 31.67 -26.51 -26.18
N VAL A 144 32.83 -26.78 -26.75
CA VAL A 144 33.38 -28.11 -26.98
C VAL A 144 34.74 -28.25 -26.28
N ASN A 145 35.02 -29.40 -25.75
CA ASN A 145 36.35 -29.70 -25.21
C ASN A 145 37.29 -29.97 -26.36
N VAL A 146 38.48 -29.37 -26.32
CA VAL A 146 39.56 -29.60 -27.31
C VAL A 146 40.67 -30.37 -26.61
N ASP A 147 41.26 -31.29 -27.34
CA ASP A 147 42.37 -32.12 -26.80
C ASP A 147 43.48 -31.22 -26.25
N GLY A 148 43.86 -31.46 -25.00
CA GLY A 148 44.93 -30.71 -24.35
C GLY A 148 44.49 -29.76 -23.23
N SER A 149 43.31 -30.00 -22.60
CA SER A 149 42.77 -29.26 -21.44
C SER A 149 42.15 -27.87 -21.67
N GLY A 150 41.83 -27.50 -22.91
CA GLY A 150 41.11 -26.24 -23.23
C GLY A 150 39.64 -26.43 -23.61
N LYS A 151 38.84 -25.39 -23.44
CA LYS A 151 37.46 -25.31 -23.96
C LYS A 151 37.41 -24.28 -25.09
N ALA A 152 36.84 -24.68 -26.23
CA ALA A 152 36.49 -23.70 -27.26
C ALA A 152 35.00 -23.39 -27.19
N CYS A 153 34.66 -22.10 -27.03
CA CYS A 153 33.27 -21.64 -26.97
C CYS A 153 32.95 -20.82 -28.20
N LYS A 154 31.81 -21.09 -28.86
CA LYS A 154 31.33 -20.34 -30.01
C LYS A 154 30.71 -19.03 -29.58
N ASP A 155 31.26 -17.92 -30.04
CA ASP A 155 30.64 -16.61 -29.87
C ASP A 155 29.31 -16.55 -30.64
N ASN A 156 28.23 -16.18 -29.94
CA ASN A 156 26.89 -16.11 -30.52
C ASN A 156 26.66 -14.93 -31.45
N ASN A 157 27.58 -13.96 -31.48
CA ASN A 157 27.43 -12.74 -32.29
C ASN A 157 28.07 -12.89 -33.66
N ASN A 158 29.27 -13.45 -33.75
CA ASN A 158 30.04 -13.54 -35.00
C ASN A 158 30.36 -14.99 -35.44
N GLY A 159 29.96 -15.98 -34.67
CA GLY A 159 30.19 -17.37 -34.97
C GLY A 159 31.65 -17.84 -34.81
N THR A 160 32.53 -17.03 -34.27
CA THR A 160 33.94 -17.32 -34.04
C THR A 160 34.10 -18.23 -32.82
N TRP A 161 35.04 -19.18 -32.88
CA TRP A 161 35.43 -20.01 -31.74
C TRP A 161 36.53 -19.32 -30.94
N ILE A 162 36.33 -19.16 -29.65
CA ILE A 162 37.29 -18.60 -28.70
C ILE A 162 37.80 -19.75 -27.84
N LEU A 163 39.10 -19.92 -27.74
CA LEU A 163 39.77 -20.86 -26.84
C LEU A 163 39.95 -20.18 -25.48
N ASP A 164 39.52 -20.86 -24.42
CA ASP A 164 39.66 -20.45 -23.02
C ASP A 164 40.72 -21.29 -22.33
#